data_1612e34d29eccb99bb46f42b2132215a
#
_entry.id   1612e34d29eccb99bb46f42b2132215a
#
_cell.length_a   1.000
_cell.length_b   1.000
_cell.length_c   1.000
_cell.angle_alpha   90.00
_cell.angle_beta   90.00
_cell.angle_gamma   90.00
#
_symmetry.space_group_name_H-M   'P 1'
#
loop_
_entity.id
_entity.type
_entity.pdbx_description
1 polymer ?
#
loop_
_entity_poly.entity_id
_entity_poly.type
_entity_poly.pdbx_seq_one_letter_code
_entity_poly.pdbx_strand_id
1 'polypeptide(L)'
;GISAALLLEKNFLGKGFFRGLFLFPFVSPVIAVAFTWVYILDPFKGFLNNYLLNNEFISEPIFFLGLKKVDFLGFDFPFTLFIVILFESWRYFPLAFLFILARLQAIPKDLYEASDIDGATRIQQFFYITLPQLLGVISLLFILRFIWNFNKFEDIFLLTGGNAGTRTLTVQVYDEAFALSNMGTASSVAVLIFIPVSYTHLTLPTIHR
;
A
#
# COMPACT_ATOMS: atom_id res chain seq x y z
N GLY A 1 -7.48 -5.20 -0.27
CA GLY A 1 -8.11 -5.26 -1.59
C GLY A 1 -9.11 -6.42 -1.73
N ILE A 2 -8.68 -7.67 -1.46
CA ILE A 2 -9.55 -8.87 -1.61
C ILE A 2 -10.79 -8.78 -0.73
N SER A 3 -10.64 -8.54 0.56
CA SER A 3 -11.77 -8.44 1.50
C SER A 3 -12.78 -7.35 1.09
N ALA A 4 -12.27 -6.19 0.67
CA ALA A 4 -13.10 -5.10 0.18
C ALA A 4 -13.86 -5.48 -1.10
N ALA A 5 -13.21 -6.20 -2.03
CA ALA A 5 -13.84 -6.65 -3.27
C ALA A 5 -14.96 -7.67 -3.01
N LEU A 6 -14.72 -8.66 -2.14
CA LEU A 6 -15.72 -9.66 -1.76
C LEU A 6 -16.93 -9.05 -1.05
N LEU A 7 -16.72 -8.03 -0.19
CA LEU A 7 -17.82 -7.31 0.48
C LEU A 7 -18.66 -6.51 -0.52
N LEU A 8 -18.01 -5.84 -1.48
CA LEU A 8 -18.68 -4.96 -2.45
C LEU A 8 -19.06 -5.65 -3.77
N GLU A 9 -18.82 -6.95 -3.91
CA GLU A 9 -19.35 -7.76 -5.00
C GLU A 9 -20.87 -7.90 -4.89
N LYS A 10 -21.36 -8.17 -3.68
CA LYS A 10 -22.81 -8.35 -3.40
C LYS A 10 -23.61 -7.08 -3.70
N ASN A 11 -24.87 -7.27 -4.12
CA ASN A 11 -25.78 -6.18 -4.34
C ASN A 11 -26.45 -5.77 -3.02
N PHE A 12 -26.24 -4.50 -2.63
CA PHE A 12 -26.90 -3.88 -1.49
C PHE A 12 -27.12 -2.39 -1.73
N LEU A 13 -28.03 -1.79 -0.97
CA LEU A 13 -28.32 -0.36 -1.07
C LEU A 13 -27.11 0.47 -0.65
N GLY A 14 -26.69 1.45 -1.49
CA GLY A 14 -25.54 2.29 -1.20
C GLY A 14 -24.19 1.76 -1.73
N LYS A 15 -24.15 0.62 -2.44
CA LYS A 15 -22.93 0.04 -3.03
C LYS A 15 -22.08 1.05 -3.78
N GLY A 16 -22.71 1.93 -4.58
CA GLY A 16 -21.99 2.98 -5.32
C GLY A 16 -21.27 3.98 -4.41
N PHE A 17 -21.90 4.40 -3.34
CA PHE A 17 -21.30 5.29 -2.34
C PHE A 17 -20.06 4.65 -1.68
N PHE A 18 -20.18 3.41 -1.21
CA PHE A 18 -19.02 2.71 -0.61
C PHE A 18 -17.88 2.47 -1.59
N ARG A 19 -18.17 2.20 -2.86
CA ARG A 19 -17.14 2.11 -3.91
C ARG A 19 -16.41 3.44 -4.08
N GLY A 20 -17.14 4.56 -4.12
CA GLY A 20 -16.55 5.90 -4.17
C GLY A 20 -15.70 6.21 -2.94
N LEU A 21 -16.18 5.89 -1.73
CA LEU A 21 -15.47 6.07 -0.48
C LEU A 21 -14.15 5.26 -0.45
N PHE A 22 -14.19 4.02 -0.93
CA PHE A 22 -12.99 3.17 -0.99
C PHE A 22 -11.96 3.67 -2.00
N LEU A 23 -12.39 4.39 -3.06
CA LEU A 23 -11.48 4.98 -4.04
C LEU A 23 -10.83 6.28 -3.57
N PHE A 24 -11.40 6.93 -2.58
CA PHE A 24 -10.95 8.24 -2.09
C PHE A 24 -9.44 8.32 -1.79
N PRO A 25 -8.80 7.35 -1.08
CA PRO A 25 -7.39 7.44 -0.77
C PRO A 25 -6.49 7.46 -2.02
N PHE A 26 -6.88 6.75 -3.05
CA PHE A 26 -6.11 6.61 -4.29
C PHE A 26 -6.27 7.81 -5.23
N VAL A 27 -7.47 8.39 -5.31
CA VAL A 27 -7.79 9.52 -6.20
C VAL A 27 -7.32 10.85 -5.62
N SER A 28 -7.21 10.94 -4.30
CA SER A 28 -6.82 12.17 -3.62
C SER A 28 -5.38 12.59 -3.92
N PRO A 29 -5.10 13.90 -4.05
CA PRO A 29 -3.73 14.40 -4.24
C PRO A 29 -2.80 13.92 -3.13
N VAL A 30 -1.61 13.42 -3.50
CA VAL A 30 -0.64 12.83 -2.56
C VAL A 30 -0.27 13.80 -1.44
N ILE A 31 -0.03 15.07 -1.79
CA ILE A 31 0.35 16.13 -0.85
C ILE A 31 -0.72 16.31 0.24
N ALA A 32 -1.99 16.40 -0.16
CA ALA A 32 -3.10 16.58 0.79
C ALA A 32 -3.22 15.39 1.74
N VAL A 33 -3.13 14.19 1.20
CA VAL A 33 -3.24 12.95 1.98
C VAL A 33 -2.05 12.78 2.93
N ALA A 34 -0.83 13.00 2.44
CA ALA A 34 0.38 12.89 3.26
C ALA A 34 0.38 13.89 4.42
N PHE A 35 0.08 15.16 4.16
CA PHE A 35 0.01 16.18 5.23
C PHE A 35 -1.14 15.93 6.20
N THR A 36 -2.26 15.38 5.76
CA THR A 36 -3.33 14.96 6.66
C THR A 36 -2.84 13.89 7.63
N TRP A 37 -2.09 12.89 7.14
CA TRP A 37 -1.51 11.86 8.01
C TRP A 37 -0.44 12.44 8.95
N VAL A 38 0.46 13.31 8.44
CA VAL A 38 1.44 14.02 9.28
C VAL A 38 0.74 14.77 10.41
N TYR A 39 -0.34 15.50 10.09
CA TYR A 39 -1.12 16.23 11.09
C TYR A 39 -1.82 15.31 12.10
N ILE A 40 -2.47 14.24 11.65
CA ILE A 40 -3.17 13.29 12.54
C ILE A 40 -2.17 12.61 13.50
N LEU A 41 -0.96 12.32 13.01
CA LEU A 41 0.10 11.63 13.76
C LEU A 41 1.07 12.55 14.49
N ASP A 42 0.85 13.88 14.43
CA ASP A 42 1.70 14.85 15.15
C ASP A 42 1.70 14.57 16.66
N PRO A 43 2.86 14.57 17.32
CA PRO A 43 2.95 14.24 18.75
C PRO A 43 2.21 15.20 19.67
N PHE A 44 2.13 16.49 19.30
CA PHE A 44 1.59 17.53 20.19
C PHE A 44 0.20 18.03 19.79
N LYS A 45 -0.07 18.13 18.49
CA LYS A 45 -1.31 18.69 17.94
C LYS A 45 -2.18 17.64 17.25
N GLY A 46 -1.65 16.42 17.04
CA GLY A 46 -2.32 15.38 16.29
C GLY A 46 -3.52 14.81 17.02
N PHE A 47 -4.57 14.55 16.23
CA PHE A 47 -5.81 13.96 16.74
C PHE A 47 -5.57 12.63 17.47
N LEU A 48 -4.68 11.78 16.93
CA LEU A 48 -4.46 10.44 17.48
C LEU A 48 -3.81 10.50 18.86
N ASN A 49 -2.73 11.28 19.03
CA ASN A 49 -2.08 11.44 20.33
C ASN A 49 -3.01 12.09 21.36
N ASN A 50 -3.72 13.15 20.98
CA ASN A 50 -4.68 13.79 21.87
C ASN A 50 -5.78 12.85 22.33
N TYR A 51 -6.30 12.01 21.42
CA TYR A 51 -7.31 10.99 21.75
C TYR A 51 -6.75 9.94 22.73
N LEU A 52 -5.53 9.44 22.49
CA LEU A 52 -4.90 8.42 23.34
C LEU A 52 -4.54 8.97 24.73
N LEU A 53 -4.04 10.21 24.82
CA LEU A 53 -3.72 10.88 26.09
C LEU A 53 -4.98 11.20 26.89
N ASN A 54 -6.02 11.75 26.27
CA ASN A 54 -7.26 12.13 26.96
C ASN A 54 -8.05 10.92 27.49
N ASN A 55 -7.88 9.74 26.88
CA ASN A 55 -8.49 8.50 27.36
C ASN A 55 -7.53 7.65 28.22
N GLU A 56 -6.38 8.21 28.62
CA GLU A 56 -5.38 7.56 29.50
C GLU A 56 -4.81 6.24 28.94
N PHE A 57 -4.88 6.03 27.62
CA PHE A 57 -4.25 4.87 26.98
C PHE A 57 -2.73 4.97 26.93
N ILE A 58 -2.20 6.18 26.93
CA ILE A 58 -0.76 6.47 26.97
C ILE A 58 -0.50 7.61 27.96
N SER A 59 0.69 7.60 28.57
CA SER A 59 1.13 8.65 29.53
C SER A 59 1.92 9.76 28.85
N GLU A 60 2.54 9.49 27.68
CA GLU A 60 3.37 10.43 26.95
C GLU A 60 3.05 10.38 25.45
N PRO A 61 3.25 11.50 24.71
CA PRO A 61 3.00 11.54 23.26
C PRO A 61 3.91 10.59 22.49
N ILE A 62 3.35 9.86 21.52
CA ILE A 62 4.10 8.97 20.65
C ILE A 62 4.56 9.73 19.39
N PHE A 63 5.85 9.64 19.07
CA PHE A 63 6.45 10.20 17.86
C PHE A 63 6.31 9.21 16.68
N PHE A 64 5.10 9.03 16.15
CA PHE A 64 4.78 8.04 15.14
C PHE A 64 5.70 8.06 13.90
N LEU A 65 6.12 9.25 13.46
CA LEU A 65 6.96 9.46 12.27
C LEU A 65 8.43 9.75 12.61
N GLY A 66 8.81 9.70 13.88
CA GLY A 66 10.16 10.03 14.34
C GLY A 66 10.92 8.88 15.01
N LEU A 67 10.26 7.80 15.38
CA LEU A 67 10.86 6.68 16.10
C LEU A 67 11.40 5.62 15.12
N LYS A 68 12.72 5.54 14.97
CA LYS A 68 13.34 4.53 14.09
C LYS A 68 13.02 3.12 14.54
N LYS A 69 13.10 2.87 15.84
CA LYS A 69 12.87 1.56 16.45
C LYS A 69 12.18 1.70 17.79
N VAL A 70 11.34 0.73 18.13
CA VAL A 70 10.74 0.56 19.44
C VAL A 70 11.04 -0.87 19.89
N ASP A 71 11.46 -1.05 21.12
CA ASP A 71 11.59 -2.38 21.68
C ASP A 71 10.20 -2.98 21.91
N PHE A 72 9.90 -4.04 21.18
CA PHE A 72 8.67 -4.78 21.31
C PHE A 72 8.99 -6.25 21.59
N LEU A 73 8.76 -6.68 22.81
CA LEU A 73 9.06 -8.08 23.26
C LEU A 73 10.52 -8.51 23.04
N GLY A 74 11.48 -7.59 23.19
CA GLY A 74 12.90 -7.87 23.00
C GLY A 74 13.38 -7.84 21.54
N PHE A 75 12.52 -7.38 20.61
CA PHE A 75 12.86 -7.18 19.21
C PHE A 75 12.82 -5.68 18.84
N ASP A 76 13.82 -5.22 18.12
CA ASP A 76 13.89 -3.89 17.52
C ASP A 76 12.85 -3.72 16.41
N PHE A 77 11.62 -3.30 16.74
CA PHE A 77 10.56 -3.12 15.75
C PHE A 77 10.71 -1.76 15.02
N PRO A 78 10.78 -1.75 13.68
CA PRO A 78 10.95 -0.52 12.90
C PRO A 78 9.62 0.27 12.82
N PHE A 79 9.31 1.02 13.87
CA PHE A 79 7.99 1.60 14.09
C PHE A 79 7.55 2.59 13.01
N THR A 80 8.38 3.60 12.69
CA THR A 80 8.05 4.57 11.64
C THR A 80 7.89 3.91 10.27
N LEU A 81 8.73 2.91 9.94
CA LEU A 81 8.59 2.15 8.70
C LEU A 81 7.25 1.42 8.65
N PHE A 82 6.81 0.84 9.77
CA PHE A 82 5.49 0.19 9.86
C PHE A 82 4.34 1.19 9.61
N ILE A 83 4.42 2.40 10.18
CA ILE A 83 3.43 3.47 9.92
C ILE A 83 3.41 3.86 8.44
N VAL A 84 4.57 3.98 7.80
CA VAL A 84 4.67 4.24 6.36
C VAL A 84 4.04 3.10 5.55
N ILE A 85 4.28 1.84 5.92
CA ILE A 85 3.64 0.68 5.27
C ILE A 85 2.11 0.72 5.43
N LEU A 86 1.59 1.11 6.59
CA LEU A 86 0.16 1.29 6.79
C LEU A 86 -0.43 2.38 5.89
N PHE A 87 0.25 3.54 5.82
CA PHE A 87 -0.14 4.63 4.92
C PHE A 87 -0.19 4.15 3.46
N GLU A 88 0.88 3.50 2.99
CA GLU A 88 0.98 2.96 1.64
C GLU A 88 -0.10 1.91 1.35
N SER A 89 -0.35 1.02 2.30
CA SER A 89 -1.37 0.00 2.18
C SER A 89 -2.77 0.61 2.07
N TRP A 90 -3.06 1.61 2.89
CA TRP A 90 -4.33 2.33 2.86
C TRP A 90 -4.49 3.17 1.58
N ARG A 91 -3.41 3.81 1.10
CA ARG A 91 -3.46 4.63 -0.10
C ARG A 91 -3.68 3.80 -1.37
N TYR A 92 -3.10 2.62 -1.45
CA TYR A 92 -3.07 1.81 -2.67
C TYR A 92 -3.98 0.58 -2.67
N PHE A 93 -4.65 0.25 -1.56
CA PHE A 93 -5.61 -0.85 -1.57
C PHE A 93 -6.76 -0.65 -2.59
N PRO A 94 -7.19 0.59 -2.92
CA PRO A 94 -8.26 0.78 -3.89
C PRO A 94 -7.91 0.29 -5.30
N LEU A 95 -6.65 0.41 -5.70
CA LEU A 95 -6.19 -0.14 -6.97
C LEU A 95 -6.39 -1.67 -7.00
N ALA A 96 -5.90 -2.36 -5.98
CA ALA A 96 -6.09 -3.80 -5.85
C ALA A 96 -7.59 -4.17 -5.76
N PHE A 97 -8.37 -3.39 -5.00
CA PHE A 97 -9.82 -3.57 -4.89
C PHE A 97 -10.51 -3.53 -6.27
N LEU A 98 -10.21 -2.54 -7.12
CA LEU A 98 -10.84 -2.40 -8.43
C LEU A 98 -10.53 -3.59 -9.36
N PHE A 99 -9.25 -3.97 -9.47
CA PHE A 99 -8.84 -5.07 -10.33
C PHE A 99 -9.42 -6.41 -9.87
N ILE A 100 -9.39 -6.65 -8.56
CA ILE A 100 -9.95 -7.88 -7.97
C ILE A 100 -11.47 -7.92 -8.15
N LEU A 101 -12.17 -6.80 -7.91
CA LEU A 101 -13.61 -6.72 -8.10
C LEU A 101 -14.02 -6.97 -9.55
N ALA A 102 -13.28 -6.40 -10.51
CA ALA A 102 -13.53 -6.63 -11.93
C ALA A 102 -13.35 -8.12 -12.31
N ARG A 103 -12.31 -8.78 -11.77
CA ARG A 103 -12.08 -10.19 -12.00
C ARG A 103 -13.16 -11.06 -11.33
N LEU A 104 -13.57 -10.76 -10.10
CA LEU A 104 -14.65 -11.47 -9.42
C LEU A 104 -15.95 -11.44 -10.23
N GLN A 105 -16.30 -10.28 -10.80
CA GLN A 105 -17.49 -10.13 -11.62
C GLN A 105 -17.42 -10.88 -12.96
N ALA A 106 -16.22 -11.23 -13.42
CA ALA A 106 -16.00 -11.97 -14.65
C ALA A 106 -15.97 -13.51 -14.45
N ILE A 107 -16.04 -13.99 -13.20
CA ILE A 107 -16.12 -15.44 -12.92
C ILE A 107 -17.53 -15.93 -13.28
N PRO A 108 -17.67 -16.97 -14.12
CA PRO A 108 -18.97 -17.53 -14.46
C PRO A 108 -19.72 -18.04 -13.23
N LYS A 109 -20.97 -17.67 -13.09
CA LYS A 109 -21.82 -18.10 -11.95
C LYS A 109 -22.05 -19.60 -11.92
N ASP A 110 -22.08 -20.23 -13.10
CA ASP A 110 -22.30 -21.67 -13.26
C ASP A 110 -21.27 -22.50 -12.46
N LEU A 111 -20.04 -21.98 -12.27
CA LEU A 111 -19.03 -22.65 -11.44
C LEU A 111 -19.43 -22.71 -9.96
N TYR A 112 -20.08 -21.67 -9.48
CA TYR A 112 -20.56 -21.63 -8.09
C TYR A 112 -21.82 -22.47 -7.93
N GLU A 113 -22.73 -22.42 -8.90
CA GLU A 113 -23.97 -23.23 -8.90
C GLU A 113 -23.65 -24.73 -8.98
N ALA A 114 -22.71 -25.15 -9.84
CA ALA A 114 -22.25 -26.53 -9.88
C ALA A 114 -21.62 -26.97 -8.55
N SER A 115 -20.80 -26.13 -7.94
CA SER A 115 -20.19 -26.43 -6.64
C SER A 115 -21.18 -26.48 -5.48
N ASP A 116 -22.27 -25.71 -5.55
CA ASP A 116 -23.35 -25.79 -4.56
C ASP A 116 -24.10 -27.15 -4.66
N ILE A 117 -24.28 -27.68 -5.89
CA ILE A 117 -24.85 -29.02 -6.12
C ILE A 117 -23.94 -30.10 -5.55
N ASP A 118 -22.59 -29.93 -5.70
CA ASP A 118 -21.60 -30.85 -5.14
C ASP A 118 -21.45 -30.74 -3.61
N GLY A 119 -22.20 -29.83 -2.97
CA GLY A 119 -22.19 -29.64 -1.52
C GLY A 119 -21.00 -28.87 -1.00
N ALA A 120 -20.28 -28.09 -1.83
CA ALA A 120 -19.13 -27.30 -1.42
C ALA A 120 -19.53 -26.15 -0.48
N THR A 121 -18.79 -25.98 0.60
CA THR A 121 -18.93 -24.83 1.50
C THR A 121 -18.40 -23.55 0.88
N ARG A 122 -18.81 -22.36 1.37
CA ARG A 122 -18.30 -21.05 0.91
C ARG A 122 -16.77 -20.92 1.03
N ILE A 123 -16.19 -21.56 2.03
CA ILE A 123 -14.72 -21.58 2.21
C ILE A 123 -14.07 -22.41 1.11
N GLN A 124 -14.63 -23.57 0.79
CA GLN A 124 -14.14 -24.41 -0.32
C GLN A 124 -14.29 -23.68 -1.66
N GLN A 125 -15.42 -23.05 -1.95
CA GLN A 125 -15.63 -22.22 -3.13
C GLN A 125 -14.57 -21.12 -3.24
N PHE A 126 -14.25 -20.46 -2.13
CA PHE A 126 -13.21 -19.43 -2.13
C PHE A 126 -11.83 -19.98 -2.51
N PHE A 127 -11.40 -21.09 -1.90
CA PHE A 127 -10.06 -21.61 -2.15
C PHE A 127 -9.94 -22.38 -3.49
N TYR A 128 -10.98 -23.05 -3.94
CA TYR A 128 -10.92 -23.91 -5.13
C TYR A 128 -11.44 -23.24 -6.41
N ILE A 129 -12.31 -22.22 -6.31
CA ILE A 129 -12.86 -21.50 -7.47
C ILE A 129 -12.35 -20.07 -7.50
N THR A 130 -12.64 -19.29 -6.46
CA THR A 130 -12.38 -17.84 -6.46
C THR A 130 -10.89 -17.51 -6.45
N LEU A 131 -10.14 -18.04 -5.51
CA LEU A 131 -8.71 -17.70 -5.34
C LEU A 131 -7.87 -18.10 -6.56
N PRO A 132 -7.99 -19.29 -7.15
CA PRO A 132 -7.27 -19.63 -8.37
C PRO A 132 -7.55 -18.69 -9.53
N GLN A 133 -8.80 -18.26 -9.70
CA GLN A 133 -9.19 -17.30 -10.72
C GLN A 133 -8.62 -15.89 -10.50
N LEU A 134 -8.33 -15.52 -9.25
CA LEU A 134 -7.74 -14.24 -8.86
C LEU A 134 -6.22 -14.23 -9.00
N LEU A 135 -5.53 -15.38 -8.98
CA LEU A 135 -4.06 -15.44 -8.94
C LEU A 135 -3.40 -14.66 -10.08
N GLY A 136 -3.94 -14.69 -11.30
CA GLY A 136 -3.41 -13.93 -12.43
C GLY A 136 -3.43 -12.41 -12.18
N VAL A 137 -4.54 -11.89 -11.64
CA VAL A 137 -4.68 -10.46 -11.30
C VAL A 137 -3.80 -10.08 -10.10
N ILE A 138 -3.73 -10.94 -9.08
CA ILE A 138 -2.87 -10.72 -7.91
C ILE A 138 -1.40 -10.66 -8.33
N SER A 139 -0.96 -11.58 -9.21
CA SER A 139 0.42 -11.59 -9.72
C SER A 139 0.73 -10.33 -10.52
N LEU A 140 -0.19 -9.90 -11.38
CA LEU A 140 -0.04 -8.65 -12.13
C LEU A 140 0.08 -7.45 -11.18
N LEU A 141 -0.80 -7.33 -10.20
CA LEU A 141 -0.76 -6.25 -9.20
C LEU A 141 0.53 -6.28 -8.39
N PHE A 142 1.01 -7.46 -8.02
CA PHE A 142 2.28 -7.61 -7.31
C PHE A 142 3.45 -7.08 -8.14
N ILE A 143 3.55 -7.46 -9.42
CA ILE A 143 4.61 -7.00 -10.33
C ILE A 143 4.53 -5.48 -10.51
N LEU A 144 3.35 -4.92 -10.77
CA LEU A 144 3.17 -3.47 -10.91
C LEU A 144 3.61 -2.72 -9.65
N ARG A 145 3.20 -3.19 -8.47
CA ARG A 145 3.59 -2.57 -7.19
C ARG A 145 5.08 -2.71 -6.91
N PHE A 146 5.66 -3.84 -7.25
CA PHE A 146 7.10 -4.06 -7.13
C PHE A 146 7.88 -3.02 -7.94
N ILE A 147 7.53 -2.84 -9.22
CA ILE A 147 8.18 -1.84 -10.09
C ILE A 147 8.01 -0.42 -9.53
N TRP A 148 6.79 -0.04 -9.11
CA TRP A 148 6.50 1.30 -8.61
C TRP A 148 7.26 1.61 -7.32
N ASN A 149 7.52 0.62 -6.47
CA ASN A 149 8.26 0.83 -5.23
C ASN A 149 9.73 1.25 -5.46
N PHE A 150 10.35 0.88 -6.58
CA PHE A 150 11.69 1.37 -6.91
C PHE A 150 11.73 2.88 -7.20
N ASN A 151 10.63 3.45 -7.71
CA ASN A 151 10.50 4.87 -8.03
C ASN A 151 9.80 5.67 -6.93
N LYS A 152 9.65 5.09 -5.73
CA LYS A 152 8.88 5.69 -4.65
C LYS A 152 9.66 6.83 -4.00
N PHE A 153 9.20 8.07 -4.22
CA PHE A 153 9.79 9.29 -3.66
C PHE A 153 8.76 10.08 -2.84
N GLU A 154 7.67 10.54 -3.48
CA GLU A 154 6.77 11.56 -2.95
C GLU A 154 6.19 11.21 -1.58
N ASP A 155 5.60 10.03 -1.43
CA ASP A 155 4.95 9.63 -0.18
C ASP A 155 5.94 9.56 0.99
N ILE A 156 7.14 9.01 0.76
CA ILE A 156 8.18 8.88 1.78
C ILE A 156 8.75 10.26 2.14
N PHE A 157 9.04 11.07 1.12
CA PHE A 157 9.59 12.40 1.33
C PHE A 157 8.61 13.31 2.08
N LEU A 158 7.32 13.28 1.73
CA LEU A 158 6.29 14.09 2.40
C LEU A 158 5.96 13.63 3.82
N LEU A 159 6.03 12.33 4.13
CA LEU A 159 5.73 11.81 5.46
C LEU A 159 6.88 11.97 6.45
N THR A 160 8.10 11.64 6.02
CA THR A 160 9.24 11.47 6.95
C THR A 160 10.52 12.15 6.47
N GLY A 161 10.56 12.65 5.23
CA GLY A 161 11.81 13.12 4.60
C GLY A 161 12.86 12.01 4.45
N GLY A 162 12.46 10.74 4.54
CA GLY A 162 13.40 9.60 4.56
C GLY A 162 14.08 9.37 5.91
N ASN A 163 13.65 10.09 6.97
CA ASN A 163 14.19 9.94 8.33
C ASN A 163 13.64 8.68 9.03
N ALA A 164 14.11 8.42 10.23
CA ALA A 164 13.64 7.32 11.09
C ALA A 164 13.67 5.93 10.43
N GLY A 165 14.63 5.68 9.52
CA GLY A 165 14.82 4.40 8.86
C GLY A 165 13.92 4.13 7.65
N THR A 166 13.29 5.17 7.09
CA THR A 166 12.40 5.07 5.92
C THR A 166 13.04 5.52 4.61
N ARG A 167 14.34 5.79 4.60
CA ARG A 167 15.07 6.32 3.44
C ARG A 167 15.05 5.34 2.28
N THR A 168 14.46 5.77 1.16
CA THR A 168 14.46 5.02 -0.12
C THR A 168 15.64 5.46 -1.00
N LEU A 169 15.95 4.66 -2.02
CA LEU A 169 17.01 5.03 -2.99
C LEU A 169 16.69 6.34 -3.71
N THR A 170 15.42 6.61 -4.01
CA THR A 170 14.98 7.85 -4.67
C THR A 170 15.16 9.07 -3.76
N VAL A 171 14.84 8.96 -2.46
CA VAL A 171 15.11 10.01 -1.46
C VAL A 171 16.64 10.20 -1.32
N GLN A 172 17.42 9.13 -1.35
CA GLN A 172 18.88 9.23 -1.30
C GLN A 172 19.45 9.97 -2.51
N VAL A 173 18.96 9.69 -3.73
CA VAL A 173 19.35 10.44 -4.93
C VAL A 173 19.06 11.93 -4.77
N TYR A 174 17.89 12.27 -4.24
CA TYR A 174 17.51 13.65 -4.01
C TYR A 174 18.43 14.36 -2.99
N ASP A 175 18.68 13.72 -1.85
CA ASP A 175 19.57 14.28 -0.82
C ASP A 175 21.00 14.47 -1.32
N GLU A 176 21.56 13.47 -2.02
CA GLU A 176 22.92 13.55 -2.59
C GLU A 176 23.03 14.67 -3.64
N ALA A 177 22.02 14.78 -4.52
CA ALA A 177 22.05 15.77 -5.59
C ALA A 177 21.84 17.20 -5.08
N PHE A 178 20.83 17.42 -4.24
CA PHE A 178 20.34 18.76 -3.89
C PHE A 178 20.75 19.21 -2.50
N ALA A 179 20.79 18.33 -1.49
CA ALA A 179 21.20 18.70 -0.15
C ALA A 179 22.72 18.70 0.01
N LEU A 180 23.41 17.71 -0.59
CA LEU A 180 24.85 17.54 -0.47
C LEU A 180 25.65 18.01 -1.69
N SER A 181 24.97 18.39 -2.79
CA SER A 181 25.56 18.78 -4.07
C SER A 181 26.55 17.75 -4.65
N ASN A 182 26.36 16.47 -4.33
CA ASN A 182 27.21 15.36 -4.75
C ASN A 182 26.58 14.65 -5.97
N MET A 183 26.68 15.26 -7.14
CA MET A 183 26.10 14.74 -8.38
C MET A 183 26.65 13.36 -8.78
N GLY A 184 27.90 13.05 -8.44
CA GLY A 184 28.54 11.76 -8.76
C GLY A 184 27.87 10.60 -8.02
N THR A 185 27.70 10.74 -6.71
CA THR A 185 27.00 9.73 -5.88
C THR A 185 25.53 9.64 -6.28
N ALA A 186 24.84 10.77 -6.46
CA ALA A 186 23.46 10.80 -6.89
C ALA A 186 23.24 10.03 -8.20
N SER A 187 24.09 10.27 -9.21
CA SER A 187 24.04 9.57 -10.50
C SER A 187 24.29 8.06 -10.35
N SER A 188 25.24 7.67 -9.50
CA SER A 188 25.52 6.25 -9.23
C SER A 188 24.34 5.53 -8.62
N VAL A 189 23.66 6.13 -7.64
CA VAL A 189 22.45 5.56 -7.02
C VAL A 189 21.29 5.54 -8.01
N ALA A 190 21.13 6.56 -8.86
CA ALA A 190 20.11 6.60 -9.90
C ALA A 190 20.26 5.45 -10.91
N VAL A 191 21.50 5.07 -11.29
CA VAL A 191 21.74 3.89 -12.14
C VAL A 191 21.28 2.60 -11.47
N LEU A 192 21.45 2.45 -10.15
CA LEU A 192 20.95 1.27 -9.41
C LEU A 192 19.41 1.17 -9.46
N ILE A 193 18.72 2.31 -9.46
CA ILE A 193 17.23 2.34 -9.60
C ILE A 193 16.83 1.97 -11.03
N PHE A 194 17.61 2.44 -12.02
CA PHE A 194 17.31 2.24 -13.43
C PHE A 194 17.37 0.77 -13.86
N ILE A 195 18.29 -0.03 -13.32
CA ILE A 195 18.50 -1.43 -13.71
C ILE A 195 17.24 -2.29 -13.55
N PRO A 196 16.60 -2.42 -12.34
CA PRO A 196 15.42 -3.25 -12.18
C PRO A 196 14.22 -2.71 -12.95
N VAL A 197 14.10 -1.38 -13.09
CA VAL A 197 12.99 -0.77 -13.85
C VAL A 197 13.13 -1.08 -15.34
N SER A 198 14.32 -0.96 -15.90
CA SER A 198 14.57 -1.29 -17.32
C SER A 198 14.37 -2.78 -17.61
N TYR A 199 14.87 -3.65 -16.73
CA TYR A 199 14.68 -5.09 -16.87
C TYR A 199 13.18 -5.47 -16.94
N THR A 200 12.35 -4.92 -16.06
CA THR A 200 10.91 -5.21 -16.06
C THR A 200 10.22 -4.68 -17.31
N HIS A 201 10.57 -3.48 -17.81
CA HIS A 201 10.00 -2.93 -19.03
C HIS A 201 10.37 -3.73 -20.30
N LEU A 202 11.58 -4.31 -20.32
CA LEU A 202 12.02 -5.12 -21.44
C LEU A 202 11.42 -6.54 -21.43
N THR A 203 11.17 -7.12 -20.27
CA THR A 203 10.71 -8.50 -20.15
C THR A 203 9.18 -8.65 -20.18
N LEU A 204 8.40 -7.68 -19.66
CA LEU A 204 6.94 -7.74 -19.65
C LEU A 204 6.31 -7.90 -21.05
N PRO A 205 6.74 -7.21 -22.13
CA PRO A 205 6.16 -7.38 -23.46
C PRO A 205 6.45 -8.76 -24.10
N THR A 206 7.47 -9.48 -23.64
CA THR A 206 7.90 -10.75 -24.24
C THR A 206 7.16 -11.97 -23.67
N ILE A 207 6.44 -11.84 -22.58
CA ILE A 207 5.70 -12.93 -21.92
C ILE A 207 4.35 -13.21 -22.61
N HIS A 208 3.91 -12.34 -23.52
CA HIS A 208 2.63 -12.47 -24.26
C HIS A 208 2.76 -12.93 -25.72
N ARG A 209 3.85 -13.66 -26.07
CA ARG A 209 3.95 -14.35 -27.37
C ARG A 209 3.93 -15.84 -27.20
#